data_a95bf8bb21e290d8e0eca48cc196f75f
#
_entry.id   a95bf8bb21e290d8e0eca48cc196f75f
#
_cell.length_a   1.000
_cell.length_b   1.000
_cell.length_c   1.000
_cell.angle_alpha   90.00
_cell.angle_beta   90.00
_cell.angle_gamma   90.00
#
_symmetry.space_group_name_H-M   'P 1'
#
loop_
_entity.id
_entity.type
_entity.pdbx_description
1 polymer ?
#
loop_
_entity_poly.entity_id
_entity_poly.type
_entity_poly.pdbx_seq_one_letter_code
_entity_poly.pdbx_strand_id
1 'polypeptide(L)'
;MNGVHTTAIAASLGRWRRSLSLSRREQALLGPELQGLDRQLERLGAGILKIAVFGRVGVGKSSLLNALLGEEHFRTDVAHGCTRHQGQAPWPRPVPGLQQLLLVDTPGIDEIAAAGRQRLASRVAAGSDLVLMVLDGDLSSPELEALQVLQASGKPLLLVANRSDRWGPDQRRELEQAIRRRAGSESQPSELTLVWVAAAPRQPRPLADGRVRSVRTAADVEALEAHLLPLLEAHGALLLALNSLRWADRFNGRLLEQRLGQRQKAAQGLIGRCAALKAAGLAANPLALLDLAGSAAVDGALVLQLCQLY
;
A
#
# COMPACT_ATOMS: atom_id res chain seq x y z
N MET A 1 -5.45 -25.70 8.47
CA MET A 1 -5.16 -24.93 9.70
C MET A 1 -5.24 -23.41 9.51
N ASN A 2 -5.00 -22.84 8.32
CA ASN A 2 -4.92 -21.38 8.09
C ASN A 2 -6.24 -20.60 8.31
N GLY A 3 -7.41 -21.18 8.06
CA GLY A 3 -8.70 -20.49 8.21
C GLY A 3 -9.09 -20.13 9.64
N VAL A 4 -8.71 -20.94 10.62
CA VAL A 4 -9.03 -20.72 12.04
C VAL A 4 -8.30 -19.50 12.60
N HIS A 5 -7.04 -19.34 12.24
CA HIS A 5 -6.22 -18.20 12.69
C HIS A 5 -6.70 -16.87 12.10
N THR A 6 -7.11 -16.86 10.84
CA THR A 6 -7.62 -15.66 10.17
C THR A 6 -8.92 -15.17 10.81
N THR A 7 -9.82 -16.09 11.14
CA THR A 7 -11.09 -15.77 11.84
C THR A 7 -10.81 -15.20 13.24
N ALA A 8 -9.86 -15.77 13.98
CA ALA A 8 -9.49 -15.27 15.30
C ALA A 8 -8.88 -13.85 15.23
N ILE A 9 -8.05 -13.58 14.22
CA ILE A 9 -7.47 -12.25 13.97
C ILE A 9 -8.58 -11.27 13.61
N ALA A 10 -9.51 -11.63 12.72
CA ALA A 10 -10.62 -10.79 12.33
C ALA A 10 -11.50 -10.43 13.54
N ALA A 11 -11.82 -11.41 14.39
CA ALA A 11 -12.58 -11.19 15.62
C ALA A 11 -11.85 -10.28 16.61
N SER A 12 -10.53 -10.45 16.76
CA SER A 12 -9.70 -9.63 17.66
C SER A 12 -9.58 -8.20 17.18
N LEU A 13 -9.29 -7.97 15.89
CA LEU A 13 -9.26 -6.64 15.30
C LEU A 13 -10.64 -5.95 15.33
N GLY A 14 -11.72 -6.70 15.11
CA GLY A 14 -13.08 -6.18 15.23
C GLY A 14 -13.42 -5.75 16.67
N ARG A 15 -13.00 -6.52 17.69
CA ARG A 15 -13.13 -6.11 19.10
C ARG A 15 -12.33 -4.86 19.40
N TRP A 16 -11.04 -4.84 19.01
CA TRP A 16 -10.18 -3.67 19.18
C TRP A 16 -10.79 -2.43 18.52
N ARG A 17 -11.27 -2.54 17.26
CA ARG A 17 -11.90 -1.41 16.56
C ARG A 17 -13.12 -0.86 17.31
N ARG A 18 -13.96 -1.73 17.88
CA ARG A 18 -15.12 -1.32 18.68
C ARG A 18 -14.73 -0.70 20.03
N SER A 19 -13.60 -1.09 20.61
CA SER A 19 -13.11 -0.51 21.87
C SER A 19 -12.46 0.88 21.70
N LEU A 20 -12.18 1.31 20.47
CA LEU A 20 -11.62 2.62 20.20
C LEU A 20 -12.62 3.73 20.53
N SER A 21 -12.37 4.48 21.58
CA SER A 21 -13.08 5.72 21.87
C SER A 21 -12.38 6.88 21.18
N LEU A 22 -13.03 7.47 20.18
CA LEU A 22 -12.53 8.60 19.40
C LEU A 22 -13.36 9.84 19.69
N SER A 23 -12.71 10.94 20.05
CA SER A 23 -13.35 12.25 20.16
C SER A 23 -13.81 12.74 18.77
N ARG A 24 -14.77 13.69 18.73
CA ARG A 24 -15.22 14.31 17.46
C ARG A 24 -14.07 14.91 16.67
N ARG A 25 -13.09 15.47 17.33
CA ARG A 25 -11.91 16.06 16.69
C ARG A 25 -11.00 15.01 16.07
N GLU A 26 -10.76 13.89 16.77
CA GLU A 26 -9.98 12.75 16.24
C GLU A 26 -10.69 12.11 15.03
N GLN A 27 -12.02 11.96 15.11
CA GLN A 27 -12.82 11.46 13.98
C GLN A 27 -12.73 12.38 12.75
N ALA A 28 -12.74 13.71 12.95
CA ALA A 28 -12.60 14.65 11.85
C ALA A 28 -11.20 14.63 11.23
N LEU A 29 -10.15 14.51 12.05
CA LEU A 29 -8.75 14.52 11.58
C LEU A 29 -8.32 13.19 10.95
N LEU A 30 -8.76 12.06 11.49
CA LEU A 30 -8.37 10.72 11.07
C LEU A 30 -9.46 10.00 10.25
N GLY A 31 -10.49 10.73 9.81
CA GLY A 31 -11.63 10.16 9.10
C GLY A 31 -11.25 9.32 7.86
N PRO A 32 -10.38 9.80 6.96
CA PRO A 32 -9.95 9.02 5.79
C PRO A 32 -9.20 7.74 6.16
N GLU A 33 -8.32 7.80 7.16
CA GLU A 33 -7.58 6.64 7.68
C GLU A 33 -8.52 5.65 8.36
N LEU A 34 -9.49 6.14 9.13
CA LEU A 34 -10.49 5.32 9.78
C LEU A 34 -11.36 4.57 8.78
N GLN A 35 -11.83 5.26 7.74
CA GLN A 35 -12.57 4.63 6.65
C GLN A 35 -11.72 3.59 5.89
N GLY A 36 -10.43 3.85 5.72
CA GLY A 36 -9.49 2.90 5.13
C GLY A 36 -9.37 1.63 5.98
N LEU A 37 -9.23 1.80 7.29
CA LEU A 37 -9.20 0.71 8.27
C LEU A 37 -10.51 -0.10 8.24
N ASP A 38 -11.66 0.58 8.31
CA ASP A 38 -12.97 -0.09 8.33
C ASP A 38 -13.17 -0.94 7.07
N ARG A 39 -12.88 -0.41 5.87
CA ARG A 39 -12.90 -1.17 4.61
C ARG A 39 -11.95 -2.36 4.62
N GLN A 40 -10.78 -2.24 5.24
CA GLN A 40 -9.83 -3.35 5.34
C GLN A 40 -10.35 -4.44 6.28
N LEU A 41 -10.95 -4.07 7.40
CA LEU A 41 -11.55 -5.02 8.34
C LEU A 41 -12.79 -5.72 7.75
N GLU A 42 -13.60 -5.01 6.98
CA GLU A 42 -14.69 -5.61 6.20
C GLU A 42 -14.20 -6.66 5.21
N ARG A 43 -13.12 -6.34 4.45
CA ARG A 43 -12.51 -7.30 3.52
C ARG A 43 -11.95 -8.53 4.25
N LEU A 44 -11.30 -8.31 5.40
CA LEU A 44 -10.81 -9.41 6.23
C LEU A 44 -11.95 -10.33 6.68
N GLY A 45 -13.05 -9.74 7.16
CA GLY A 45 -14.25 -10.49 7.57
C GLY A 45 -14.91 -11.24 6.42
N ALA A 46 -14.92 -10.64 5.22
CA ALA A 46 -15.47 -11.24 4.01
C ALA A 46 -14.49 -12.18 3.28
N GLY A 47 -13.25 -12.33 3.73
CA GLY A 47 -12.24 -13.17 3.05
C GLY A 47 -11.89 -12.71 1.65
N ILE A 48 -11.83 -11.39 1.39
CA ILE A 48 -11.58 -10.79 0.08
C ILE A 48 -10.14 -10.31 -0.02
N LEU A 49 -9.32 -10.95 -0.85
CA LEU A 49 -7.93 -10.57 -1.11
C LEU A 49 -7.83 -9.75 -2.41
N LYS A 50 -7.05 -8.66 -2.40
CA LYS A 50 -6.82 -7.79 -3.55
C LYS A 50 -5.40 -7.94 -4.10
N ILE A 51 -5.31 -8.20 -5.40
CA ILE A 51 -4.07 -8.23 -6.19
C ILE A 51 -4.08 -7.00 -7.10
N ALA A 52 -3.18 -6.06 -6.89
CA ALA A 52 -3.06 -4.89 -7.74
C ALA A 52 -1.99 -5.07 -8.81
N VAL A 53 -2.29 -4.66 -10.03
CA VAL A 53 -1.32 -4.59 -11.12
C VAL A 53 -0.84 -3.14 -11.26
N PHE A 54 0.47 -2.93 -11.25
CA PHE A 54 1.12 -1.63 -11.21
C PHE A 54 2.24 -1.54 -12.26
N GLY A 55 2.53 -0.37 -12.81
CA GLY A 55 3.55 -0.16 -13.83
C GLY A 55 3.24 1.03 -14.72
N ARG A 56 4.15 1.32 -15.69
CA ARG A 56 3.98 2.43 -16.65
C ARG A 56 2.74 2.28 -17.53
N VAL A 57 2.39 3.36 -18.19
CA VAL A 57 1.41 3.34 -19.28
C VAL A 57 1.94 2.47 -20.41
N GLY A 58 1.06 1.68 -21.02
CA GLY A 58 1.41 0.88 -22.20
C GLY A 58 2.20 -0.41 -21.94
N VAL A 59 2.64 -0.71 -20.70
CA VAL A 59 3.34 -1.98 -20.38
C VAL A 59 2.41 -3.21 -20.45
N GLY A 60 1.10 -3.02 -20.59
CA GLY A 60 0.13 -4.10 -20.76
C GLY A 60 -0.55 -4.56 -19.48
N LYS A 61 -0.73 -3.70 -18.46
CA LYS A 61 -1.43 -4.01 -17.21
C LYS A 61 -2.83 -4.57 -17.43
N SER A 62 -3.68 -3.82 -18.13
CA SER A 62 -5.06 -4.21 -18.42
C SER A 62 -5.12 -5.47 -19.31
N SER A 63 -4.16 -5.62 -20.23
CA SER A 63 -4.05 -6.85 -21.05
C SER A 63 -3.68 -8.06 -20.19
N LEU A 64 -2.79 -7.90 -19.20
CA LEU A 64 -2.42 -8.96 -18.26
C LEU A 64 -3.62 -9.38 -17.42
N LEU A 65 -4.38 -8.40 -16.91
CA LEU A 65 -5.58 -8.69 -16.12
C LEU A 65 -6.64 -9.43 -16.95
N ASN A 66 -6.86 -9.00 -18.19
CA ASN A 66 -7.78 -9.69 -19.12
C ASN A 66 -7.31 -11.12 -19.44
N ALA A 67 -5.99 -11.31 -19.58
CA ALA A 67 -5.42 -12.64 -19.83
C ALA A 67 -5.61 -13.57 -18.62
N LEU A 68 -5.44 -13.07 -17.39
CA LEU A 68 -5.69 -13.83 -16.15
C LEU A 68 -7.19 -14.16 -15.96
N LEU A 69 -8.08 -13.24 -16.37
CA LEU A 69 -9.52 -13.48 -16.34
C LEU A 69 -9.99 -14.45 -17.42
N GLY A 70 -9.28 -14.53 -18.54
CA GLY A 70 -9.71 -15.25 -19.74
C GLY A 70 -10.78 -14.51 -20.56
N GLU A 71 -11.06 -13.24 -20.21
CA GLU A 71 -12.07 -12.41 -20.89
C GLU A 71 -11.66 -10.93 -20.96
N GLU A 72 -12.26 -10.17 -21.86
CA GLU A 72 -12.00 -8.72 -21.99
C GLU A 72 -12.89 -7.92 -21.03
N HIS A 73 -12.43 -7.72 -19.81
CA HIS A 73 -13.10 -6.94 -18.77
C HIS A 73 -12.54 -5.52 -18.66
N PHE A 74 -11.22 -5.37 -18.70
CA PHE A 74 -10.54 -4.09 -18.59
C PHE A 74 -10.29 -3.51 -19.99
N ARG A 75 -10.55 -2.21 -20.17
CA ARG A 75 -10.28 -1.52 -21.44
C ARG A 75 -8.79 -1.46 -21.72
N THR A 76 -8.39 -1.94 -22.87
CA THR A 76 -7.01 -1.91 -23.36
C THR A 76 -6.90 -0.85 -24.45
N ASP A 77 -6.82 0.44 -24.10
CA ASP A 77 -6.66 1.48 -25.11
C ASP A 77 -5.17 1.75 -25.35
N VAL A 78 -4.72 1.49 -26.58
CA VAL A 78 -3.32 1.65 -27.02
C VAL A 78 -2.99 3.11 -27.31
N ALA A 79 -4.00 3.96 -27.50
CA ALA A 79 -3.81 5.30 -28.02
C ALA A 79 -3.70 6.44 -26.99
N HIS A 80 -4.33 6.32 -25.83
CA HIS A 80 -4.26 7.39 -24.81
C HIS A 80 -4.48 6.78 -23.43
N GLY A 81 -3.54 6.99 -22.49
CA GLY A 81 -3.53 6.53 -21.11
C GLY A 81 -4.82 6.77 -20.32
N CYS A 82 -5.84 5.99 -20.58
CA CYS A 82 -7.23 6.26 -20.16
C CYS A 82 -7.70 5.45 -18.95
N THR A 83 -6.82 4.88 -18.13
CA THR A 83 -7.26 4.27 -16.86
C THR A 83 -7.36 5.36 -15.78
N ARG A 84 -8.30 6.28 -15.95
CA ARG A 84 -8.56 7.35 -14.94
C ARG A 84 -9.24 6.83 -13.67
N HIS A 85 -9.79 5.62 -13.70
CA HIS A 85 -10.45 4.99 -12.56
C HIS A 85 -9.90 3.59 -12.34
N GLN A 86 -9.68 3.22 -11.07
CA GLN A 86 -9.34 1.85 -10.68
C GLN A 86 -10.50 0.92 -11.04
N GLY A 87 -10.32 0.11 -12.07
CA GLY A 87 -11.19 -1.02 -12.34
C GLY A 87 -10.85 -2.19 -11.41
N GLN A 88 -11.85 -2.96 -11.00
CA GLN A 88 -11.62 -4.21 -10.29
C GLN A 88 -12.55 -5.30 -10.82
N ALA A 89 -12.04 -6.54 -10.87
CA ALA A 89 -12.79 -7.70 -11.31
C ALA A 89 -12.52 -8.91 -10.41
N PRO A 90 -13.52 -9.76 -10.15
CA PRO A 90 -13.31 -11.02 -9.46
C PRO A 90 -12.50 -11.98 -10.32
N TRP A 91 -11.45 -12.57 -9.76
CA TRP A 91 -10.70 -13.64 -10.41
C TRP A 91 -11.31 -14.99 -10.01
N PRO A 92 -11.87 -15.76 -10.94
CA PRO A 92 -12.62 -16.98 -10.62
C PRO A 92 -11.69 -18.17 -10.32
N ARG A 93 -10.74 -17.99 -9.41
CA ARG A 93 -9.85 -19.04 -8.92
C ARG A 93 -10.15 -19.28 -7.43
N PRO A 94 -10.60 -20.48 -7.05
CA PRO A 94 -10.84 -20.80 -5.65
C PRO A 94 -9.51 -20.92 -4.91
N VAL A 95 -9.41 -20.26 -3.76
CA VAL A 95 -8.24 -20.33 -2.88
C VAL A 95 -8.70 -20.68 -1.47
N PRO A 96 -8.13 -21.70 -0.84
CA PRO A 96 -8.51 -22.12 0.52
C PRO A 96 -8.39 -20.97 1.53
N GLY A 97 -9.46 -20.77 2.30
CA GLY A 97 -9.48 -19.72 3.34
C GLY A 97 -9.78 -18.31 2.83
N LEU A 98 -10.03 -18.14 1.53
CA LEU A 98 -10.51 -16.90 0.92
C LEU A 98 -11.86 -17.17 0.23
N GLN A 99 -12.74 -16.15 0.26
CA GLN A 99 -14.02 -16.20 -0.45
C GLN A 99 -13.88 -15.64 -1.86
N GLN A 100 -12.98 -14.67 -2.04
CA GLN A 100 -12.83 -13.99 -3.32
C GLN A 100 -11.41 -13.43 -3.50
N LEU A 101 -10.92 -13.56 -4.74
CA LEU A 101 -9.76 -12.81 -5.23
C LEU A 101 -10.26 -11.66 -6.10
N LEU A 102 -9.75 -10.45 -5.89
CA LEU A 102 -10.02 -9.28 -6.71
C LEU A 102 -8.74 -8.83 -7.43
N LEU A 103 -8.78 -8.80 -8.74
CA LEU A 103 -7.79 -8.16 -9.58
C LEU A 103 -8.11 -6.67 -9.69
N VAL A 104 -7.09 -5.82 -9.52
CA VAL A 104 -7.26 -4.35 -9.51
C VAL A 104 -6.33 -3.73 -10.55
N ASP A 105 -6.90 -3.04 -11.54
CA ASP A 105 -6.14 -2.22 -12.47
C ASP A 105 -5.83 -0.86 -11.85
N THR A 106 -4.62 -0.35 -12.09
CA THR A 106 -4.17 0.93 -11.54
C THR A 106 -3.74 1.88 -12.65
N PRO A 107 -3.85 3.21 -12.43
CA PRO A 107 -3.30 4.21 -13.34
C PRO A 107 -1.79 4.00 -13.59
N GLY A 108 -1.32 4.38 -14.77
CA GLY A 108 0.09 4.31 -15.12
C GLY A 108 0.96 5.29 -14.33
N ILE A 109 2.18 4.90 -14.03
CA ILE A 109 3.14 5.71 -13.26
C ILE A 109 3.46 7.02 -13.99
N ASP A 110 3.50 6.99 -15.33
CA ASP A 110 3.93 8.12 -16.17
C ASP A 110 2.88 9.23 -16.30
N GLU A 111 1.63 8.94 -15.95
CA GLU A 111 0.55 9.94 -15.99
C GLU A 111 0.64 10.97 -14.87
N ILE A 112 1.57 10.79 -13.95
CA ILE A 112 1.62 11.54 -12.70
C ILE A 112 3.02 12.14 -12.50
N ALA A 113 3.09 13.42 -12.10
CA ALA A 113 4.35 14.09 -11.75
C ALA A 113 5.10 13.36 -10.61
N ALA A 114 6.42 13.55 -10.49
CA ALA A 114 7.30 12.80 -9.58
C ALA A 114 6.78 12.66 -8.14
N ALA A 115 6.30 13.76 -7.53
CA ALA A 115 5.72 13.72 -6.18
C ALA A 115 4.41 12.92 -6.09
N GLY A 116 3.69 12.78 -7.20
CA GLY A 116 2.47 11.97 -7.30
C GLY A 116 2.75 10.49 -7.44
N ARG A 117 3.87 10.09 -8.07
CA ARG A 117 4.25 8.68 -8.28
C ARG A 117 4.44 7.93 -6.97
N GLN A 118 5.18 8.50 -6.03
CA GLN A 118 5.37 7.92 -4.70
C GLN A 118 4.05 7.78 -3.94
N ARG A 119 3.16 8.78 -4.06
CA ARG A 119 1.83 8.72 -3.45
C ARG A 119 0.97 7.64 -4.09
N LEU A 120 1.05 7.46 -5.41
CA LEU A 120 0.34 6.40 -6.11
C LEU A 120 0.85 5.02 -5.67
N ALA A 121 2.17 4.79 -5.69
CA ALA A 121 2.78 3.54 -5.23
C ALA A 121 2.39 3.22 -3.78
N SER A 122 2.47 4.21 -2.87
CA SER A 122 2.04 4.07 -1.48
C SER A 122 0.55 3.74 -1.35
N ARG A 123 -0.31 4.35 -2.17
CA ARG A 123 -1.76 4.10 -2.19
C ARG A 123 -2.06 2.69 -2.70
N VAL A 124 -1.40 2.25 -3.77
CA VAL A 124 -1.52 0.90 -4.32
C VAL A 124 -1.04 -0.11 -3.29
N ALA A 125 0.13 0.10 -2.70
CA ALA A 125 0.63 -0.72 -1.62
C ALA A 125 -0.36 -0.79 -0.45
N ALA A 126 -0.94 0.32 -0.01
CA ALA A 126 -1.91 0.33 1.08
C ALA A 126 -3.20 -0.41 0.71
N GLY A 127 -3.70 -0.26 -0.51
CA GLY A 127 -5.01 -0.76 -0.95
C GLY A 127 -5.05 -2.23 -1.39
N SER A 128 -3.88 -2.89 -1.58
CA SER A 128 -3.76 -4.26 -2.06
C SER A 128 -3.08 -5.18 -1.05
N ASP A 129 -3.23 -6.47 -1.22
CA ASP A 129 -2.62 -7.51 -0.38
C ASP A 129 -1.39 -8.12 -1.05
N LEU A 130 -1.34 -8.08 -2.39
CA LEU A 130 -0.22 -8.46 -3.24
C LEU A 130 -0.14 -7.47 -4.41
N VAL A 131 1.07 -7.16 -4.87
CA VAL A 131 1.31 -6.28 -6.01
C VAL A 131 2.05 -7.02 -7.12
N LEU A 132 1.54 -6.92 -8.34
CA LEU A 132 2.22 -7.34 -9.55
C LEU A 132 2.76 -6.09 -10.24
N MET A 133 4.08 -5.90 -10.24
CA MET A 133 4.70 -4.81 -10.96
C MET A 133 5.06 -5.25 -12.37
N VAL A 134 4.38 -4.69 -13.35
CA VAL A 134 4.51 -5.07 -14.77
C VAL A 134 5.53 -4.18 -15.45
N LEU A 135 6.49 -4.82 -16.11
CA LEU A 135 7.57 -4.22 -16.89
C LEU A 135 7.48 -4.71 -18.33
N ASP A 136 7.92 -3.92 -19.31
CA ASP A 136 8.05 -4.34 -20.71
C ASP A 136 9.47 -4.21 -21.25
N GLY A 137 10.42 -4.00 -20.38
CA GLY A 137 11.85 -3.85 -20.63
C GLY A 137 12.63 -3.64 -19.34
N ASP A 138 13.77 -2.98 -19.40
CA ASP A 138 14.57 -2.65 -18.21
C ASP A 138 13.86 -1.60 -17.34
N LEU A 139 14.21 -1.57 -16.05
CA LEU A 139 13.66 -0.61 -15.10
C LEU A 139 14.06 0.83 -15.48
N SER A 140 13.09 1.66 -15.74
CA SER A 140 13.28 3.10 -15.84
C SER A 140 13.43 3.73 -14.44
N SER A 141 14.00 4.95 -14.36
CA SER A 141 14.12 5.64 -13.07
C SER A 141 12.78 5.82 -12.33
N PRO A 142 11.66 6.18 -12.99
CA PRO A 142 10.35 6.22 -12.33
C PRO A 142 9.86 4.87 -11.81
N GLU A 143 10.15 3.79 -12.51
CA GLU A 143 9.82 2.43 -12.06
C GLU A 143 10.66 2.00 -10.88
N LEU A 144 11.95 2.36 -10.87
CA LEU A 144 12.84 2.08 -9.75
C LEU A 144 12.39 2.82 -8.47
N GLU A 145 12.07 4.12 -8.57
CA GLU A 145 11.51 4.89 -7.45
C GLU A 145 10.24 4.24 -6.88
N ALA A 146 9.34 3.83 -7.77
CA ALA A 146 8.11 3.17 -7.38
C ALA A 146 8.34 1.79 -6.76
N LEU A 147 9.27 1.00 -7.32
CA LEU A 147 9.69 -0.30 -6.79
C LEU A 147 10.21 -0.17 -5.35
N GLN A 148 11.07 0.81 -5.08
CA GLN A 148 11.59 1.07 -3.74
C GLN A 148 10.47 1.37 -2.72
N VAL A 149 9.48 2.17 -3.11
CA VAL A 149 8.30 2.45 -2.26
C VAL A 149 7.48 1.19 -2.00
N LEU A 150 7.28 0.36 -3.02
CA LEU A 150 6.55 -0.91 -2.89
C LEU A 150 7.30 -1.88 -1.98
N GLN A 151 8.62 -2.03 -2.15
CA GLN A 151 9.48 -2.87 -1.30
C GLN A 151 9.46 -2.40 0.17
N ALA A 152 9.61 -1.08 0.40
CA ALA A 152 9.55 -0.49 1.74
C ALA A 152 8.20 -0.71 2.43
N SER A 153 7.13 -0.98 1.68
CA SER A 153 5.82 -1.34 2.25
C SER A 153 5.80 -2.72 2.91
N GLY A 154 6.81 -3.56 2.63
CA GLY A 154 6.94 -4.93 3.12
C GLY A 154 5.81 -5.87 2.67
N LYS A 155 5.16 -5.57 1.53
CA LYS A 155 4.13 -6.44 0.94
C LYS A 155 4.73 -7.39 -0.07
N PRO A 156 4.10 -8.54 -0.30
CA PRO A 156 4.49 -9.41 -1.39
C PRO A 156 4.42 -8.67 -2.71
N LEU A 157 5.52 -8.71 -3.45
CA LEU A 157 5.71 -8.04 -4.72
C LEU A 157 6.29 -9.03 -5.72
N LEU A 158 5.61 -9.22 -6.85
CA LEU A 158 6.12 -9.95 -7.99
C LEU A 158 6.43 -8.96 -9.12
N LEU A 159 7.60 -9.12 -9.73
CA LEU A 159 7.90 -8.47 -11.00
C LEU A 159 7.39 -9.34 -12.14
N VAL A 160 6.67 -8.74 -13.07
CA VAL A 160 6.11 -9.41 -14.25
C VAL A 160 6.70 -8.77 -15.49
N ALA A 161 7.61 -9.47 -16.15
CA ALA A 161 8.17 -9.05 -17.45
C ALA A 161 7.20 -9.46 -18.55
N ASN A 162 6.43 -8.48 -19.04
CA ASN A 162 5.46 -8.69 -20.11
C ASN A 162 6.13 -8.62 -21.50
N ARG A 163 5.40 -9.06 -22.52
CA ARG A 163 5.88 -9.13 -23.92
C ARG A 163 7.07 -10.06 -24.10
N SER A 164 7.07 -11.18 -23.39
CA SER A 164 8.12 -12.20 -23.52
C SER A 164 8.31 -12.68 -24.98
N ASP A 165 7.27 -12.58 -25.80
CA ASP A 165 7.28 -12.88 -27.24
C ASP A 165 8.27 -12.02 -28.04
N ARG A 166 8.76 -10.92 -27.51
CA ARG A 166 9.72 -10.01 -28.16
C ARG A 166 11.18 -10.32 -27.85
N TRP A 167 11.45 -11.15 -26.85
CA TRP A 167 12.78 -11.38 -26.32
C TRP A 167 13.23 -12.82 -26.52
N GLY A 168 14.40 -13.00 -27.10
CA GLY A 168 15.05 -14.30 -27.16
C GLY A 168 15.55 -14.77 -25.77
N PRO A 169 15.89 -16.06 -25.61
CA PRO A 169 16.29 -16.61 -24.30
C PRO A 169 17.50 -15.89 -23.68
N ASP A 170 18.49 -15.52 -24.49
CA ASP A 170 19.68 -14.81 -24.00
C ASP A 170 19.35 -13.39 -23.57
N GLN A 171 18.57 -12.68 -24.38
CA GLN A 171 18.10 -11.33 -24.06
C GLN A 171 17.27 -11.30 -22.79
N ARG A 172 16.43 -12.32 -22.54
CA ARG A 172 15.68 -12.43 -21.29
C ARG A 172 16.62 -12.55 -20.10
N ARG A 173 17.68 -13.37 -20.21
CA ARG A 173 18.68 -13.53 -19.14
C ARG A 173 19.44 -12.24 -18.86
N GLU A 174 19.88 -11.52 -19.89
CA GLU A 174 20.54 -10.24 -19.76
C GLU A 174 19.65 -9.19 -19.12
N LEU A 175 18.37 -9.10 -19.55
CA LEU A 175 17.40 -8.16 -19.00
C LEU A 175 17.07 -8.48 -17.54
N GLU A 176 16.93 -9.74 -17.18
CA GLU A 176 16.70 -10.16 -15.80
C GLU A 176 17.88 -9.76 -14.90
N GLN A 177 19.10 -9.96 -15.34
CA GLN A 177 20.30 -9.53 -14.61
C GLN A 177 20.36 -8.00 -14.47
N ALA A 178 20.00 -7.24 -15.51
CA ALA A 178 19.94 -5.79 -15.46
C ALA A 178 18.89 -5.29 -14.45
N ILE A 179 17.69 -5.87 -14.48
CA ILE A 179 16.63 -5.55 -13.54
C ILE A 179 17.07 -5.85 -12.09
N ARG A 180 17.65 -7.02 -11.84
CA ARG A 180 18.12 -7.42 -10.49
C ARG A 180 19.22 -6.47 -9.97
N ARG A 181 20.20 -6.10 -10.80
CA ARG A 181 21.25 -5.14 -10.43
C ARG A 181 20.66 -3.77 -10.08
N ARG A 182 19.75 -3.24 -10.90
CA ARG A 182 19.14 -1.93 -10.67
C ARG A 182 18.22 -1.90 -9.45
N ALA A 183 17.51 -2.99 -9.20
CA ALA A 183 16.63 -3.10 -8.04
C ALA A 183 17.38 -3.12 -6.68
N GLY A 184 18.73 -3.06 -6.69
CA GLY A 184 19.54 -3.07 -5.48
C GLY A 184 19.58 -4.42 -4.78
N SER A 185 19.21 -5.48 -5.48
CA SER A 185 19.14 -6.85 -4.95
C SER A 185 20.53 -7.50 -4.77
N GLU A 186 21.63 -6.77 -4.93
CA GLU A 186 22.98 -7.30 -4.70
C GLU A 186 23.24 -7.63 -3.23
N SER A 187 22.56 -6.93 -2.30
CA SER A 187 22.68 -7.19 -0.86
C SER A 187 21.76 -8.30 -0.34
N GLN A 188 20.67 -8.61 -1.09
CA GLN A 188 19.73 -9.70 -0.80
C GLN A 188 19.19 -10.29 -2.11
N PRO A 189 19.94 -11.19 -2.77
CA PRO A 189 19.58 -11.73 -4.07
C PRO A 189 18.32 -12.61 -4.11
N SER A 190 17.74 -12.94 -2.96
CA SER A 190 16.75 -13.99 -2.84
C SER A 190 15.28 -13.58 -2.94
N GLU A 191 14.94 -12.29 -3.01
CA GLU A 191 13.54 -11.91 -2.75
C GLU A 191 12.75 -11.31 -3.93
N LEU A 192 13.39 -10.93 -5.04
CA LEU A 192 12.65 -10.42 -6.20
C LEU A 192 12.38 -11.53 -7.22
N THR A 193 11.18 -12.08 -7.13
CA THR A 193 10.70 -13.02 -8.15
C THR A 193 10.31 -12.26 -9.40
N LEU A 194 10.92 -12.60 -10.53
CA LEU A 194 10.58 -12.11 -11.86
C LEU A 194 9.95 -13.25 -12.68
N VAL A 195 8.77 -12.99 -13.22
CA VAL A 195 8.04 -13.95 -14.06
C VAL A 195 7.81 -13.36 -15.45
N TRP A 196 8.12 -14.13 -16.49
CA TRP A 196 7.91 -13.75 -17.87
C TRP A 196 6.51 -14.14 -18.35
N VAL A 197 5.85 -13.21 -19.06
CA VAL A 197 4.51 -13.42 -19.64
C VAL A 197 4.38 -12.75 -21.00
N ALA A 198 3.42 -13.20 -21.81
CA ALA A 198 2.97 -12.54 -23.01
C ALA A 198 1.44 -12.33 -22.92
N ALA A 199 1.02 -11.21 -22.33
CA ALA A 199 -0.39 -10.94 -22.05
C ALA A 199 -1.23 -10.69 -23.31
N ALA A 200 -0.62 -10.18 -24.38
CA ALA A 200 -1.27 -9.93 -25.66
C ALA A 200 -0.28 -10.10 -26.82
N PRO A 201 0.26 -11.32 -27.01
CA PRO A 201 1.25 -11.57 -28.05
C PRO A 201 0.65 -11.35 -29.43
N ARG A 202 1.50 -10.92 -30.38
CA ARG A 202 1.10 -10.67 -31.76
C ARG A 202 2.07 -11.31 -32.73
N GLN A 203 1.53 -12.00 -33.70
CA GLN A 203 2.31 -12.63 -34.74
C GLN A 203 2.00 -12.00 -36.12
N PRO A 204 3.03 -11.81 -36.96
CA PRO A 204 2.84 -11.37 -38.33
C PRO A 204 2.18 -12.51 -39.13
N ARG A 205 1.06 -12.25 -39.74
CA ARG A 205 0.37 -13.19 -40.68
C ARG A 205 0.39 -12.61 -42.08
N PRO A 206 1.02 -13.28 -43.06
CA PRO A 206 0.96 -12.84 -44.43
C PRO A 206 -0.46 -12.99 -44.99
N LEU A 207 -0.89 -11.98 -45.73
CA LEU A 207 -2.16 -11.96 -46.46
C LEU A 207 -1.92 -12.38 -47.92
N ALA A 208 -2.98 -12.78 -48.62
CA ALA A 208 -2.90 -13.21 -50.02
C ALA A 208 -2.44 -12.10 -50.99
N ASP A 209 -2.54 -10.83 -50.57
CA ASP A 209 -2.11 -9.65 -51.32
C ASP A 209 -0.63 -9.26 -51.06
N GLY A 210 0.14 -10.09 -50.32
CA GLY A 210 1.53 -9.83 -49.97
C GLY A 210 1.72 -8.89 -48.78
N ARG A 211 0.65 -8.35 -48.20
CA ARG A 211 0.71 -7.55 -46.98
C ARG A 211 0.87 -8.44 -45.74
N VAL A 212 1.46 -7.90 -44.69
CA VAL A 212 1.59 -8.58 -43.39
C VAL A 212 0.63 -7.92 -42.39
N ARG A 213 -0.30 -8.72 -41.86
CA ARG A 213 -1.20 -8.28 -40.80
C ARG A 213 -0.71 -8.80 -39.46
N SER A 214 -0.63 -7.93 -38.46
CA SER A 214 -0.35 -8.33 -37.06
C SER A 214 -1.63 -8.89 -36.43
N VAL A 215 -1.63 -10.18 -36.10
CA VAL A 215 -2.77 -10.87 -35.48
C VAL A 215 -2.44 -11.18 -34.03
N ARG A 216 -3.39 -10.92 -33.14
CA ARG A 216 -3.29 -11.30 -31.71
C ARG A 216 -3.36 -12.82 -31.59
N THR A 217 -2.47 -13.42 -30.84
CA THR A 217 -2.47 -14.86 -30.51
C THR A 217 -2.90 -15.06 -29.07
N ALA A 218 -3.03 -16.33 -28.65
CA ALA A 218 -3.36 -16.66 -27.26
C ALA A 218 -2.36 -16.05 -26.28
N ALA A 219 -2.86 -15.55 -25.17
CA ALA A 219 -2.01 -15.05 -24.08
C ALA A 219 -1.23 -16.21 -23.45
N ASP A 220 0.00 -15.92 -23.07
CA ASP A 220 0.85 -16.82 -22.28
C ASP A 220 1.07 -16.19 -20.89
N VAL A 221 0.27 -16.62 -19.93
CA VAL A 221 0.31 -16.20 -18.53
C VAL A 221 0.44 -17.38 -17.56
N GLU A 222 0.64 -18.58 -18.10
CA GLU A 222 0.65 -19.84 -17.36
C GLU A 222 1.75 -19.84 -16.28
N ALA A 223 2.94 -19.34 -16.61
CA ALA A 223 4.04 -19.23 -15.66
C ALA A 223 3.69 -18.31 -14.47
N LEU A 224 2.92 -17.24 -14.70
CA LEU A 224 2.46 -16.35 -13.64
C LEU A 224 1.40 -17.02 -12.77
N GLU A 225 0.43 -17.69 -13.37
CA GLU A 225 -0.57 -18.46 -12.63
C GLU A 225 0.07 -19.56 -11.79
N ALA A 226 1.02 -20.31 -12.36
CA ALA A 226 1.76 -21.37 -11.68
C ALA A 226 2.57 -20.86 -10.48
N HIS A 227 2.93 -19.56 -10.47
CA HIS A 227 3.61 -18.92 -9.34
C HIS A 227 2.64 -18.34 -8.31
N LEU A 228 1.56 -17.69 -8.78
CA LEU A 228 0.58 -17.03 -7.93
C LEU A 228 -0.31 -18.01 -7.15
N LEU A 229 -0.83 -19.04 -7.81
CA LEU A 229 -1.81 -19.92 -7.19
C LEU A 229 -1.25 -20.65 -5.96
N PRO A 230 -0.08 -21.32 -6.01
CA PRO A 230 0.51 -21.96 -4.84
C PRO A 230 0.82 -20.97 -3.71
N LEU A 231 1.28 -19.75 -4.04
CA LEU A 231 1.54 -18.70 -3.06
C LEU A 231 0.26 -18.26 -2.35
N LEU A 232 -0.82 -18.08 -3.10
CA LEU A 232 -2.12 -17.69 -2.56
C LEU A 232 -2.77 -18.82 -1.75
N GLU A 233 -2.66 -20.07 -2.21
CA GLU A 233 -3.15 -21.25 -1.49
C GLU A 233 -2.43 -21.45 -0.15
N ALA A 234 -1.12 -21.29 -0.14
CA ALA A 234 -0.33 -21.45 1.08
C ALA A 234 -0.48 -20.26 2.04
N HIS A 235 -0.54 -19.02 1.52
CA HIS A 235 -0.36 -17.82 2.31
C HIS A 235 -1.46 -16.75 2.15
N GLY A 236 -2.42 -16.90 1.23
CA GLY A 236 -3.37 -15.83 0.89
C GLY A 236 -4.17 -15.32 2.09
N ALA A 237 -4.72 -16.21 2.91
CA ALA A 237 -5.44 -15.82 4.12
C ALA A 237 -4.54 -15.11 5.14
N LEU A 238 -3.30 -15.55 5.28
CA LEU A 238 -2.30 -14.92 6.15
C LEU A 238 -1.92 -13.52 5.64
N LEU A 239 -1.73 -13.34 4.34
CA LEU A 239 -1.43 -12.04 3.73
C LEU A 239 -2.53 -11.02 4.00
N LEU A 240 -3.79 -11.43 3.84
CA LEU A 240 -4.95 -10.59 4.15
C LEU A 240 -4.99 -10.19 5.63
N ALA A 241 -4.70 -11.14 6.53
CA ALA A 241 -4.66 -10.89 7.97
C ALA A 241 -3.51 -9.94 8.36
N LEU A 242 -2.29 -10.19 7.87
CA LEU A 242 -1.12 -9.35 8.12
C LEU A 242 -1.33 -7.92 7.61
N ASN A 243 -1.95 -7.77 6.46
CA ASN A 243 -2.30 -6.46 5.93
C ASN A 243 -3.28 -5.70 6.82
N SER A 244 -4.26 -6.42 7.36
CA SER A 244 -5.25 -5.83 8.27
C SER A 244 -4.61 -5.42 9.60
N LEU A 245 -3.66 -6.21 10.12
CA LEU A 245 -2.85 -5.84 11.28
C LEU A 245 -2.00 -4.59 11.01
N ARG A 246 -1.35 -4.49 9.84
CA ARG A 246 -0.57 -3.30 9.46
C ARG A 246 -1.44 -2.04 9.34
N TRP A 247 -2.67 -2.17 8.86
CA TRP A 247 -3.62 -1.06 8.83
C TRP A 247 -4.00 -0.61 10.24
N ALA A 248 -4.29 -1.55 11.13
CA ALA A 248 -4.61 -1.27 12.53
C ALA A 248 -3.44 -0.60 13.26
N ASP A 249 -2.23 -1.12 13.10
CA ASP A 249 -1.01 -0.58 13.68
C ASP A 249 -0.72 0.85 13.19
N ARG A 250 -0.80 1.08 11.89
CA ARG A 250 -0.62 2.41 11.29
C ARG A 250 -1.66 3.40 11.80
N PHE A 251 -2.92 3.00 11.88
CA PHE A 251 -3.98 3.84 12.43
C PHE A 251 -3.73 4.16 13.90
N ASN A 252 -3.35 3.15 14.69
CA ASN A 252 -3.04 3.34 16.11
C ASN A 252 -1.86 4.29 16.32
N GLY A 253 -0.79 4.14 15.53
CA GLY A 253 0.36 5.06 15.55
C GLY A 253 -0.06 6.51 15.28
N ARG A 254 -0.86 6.75 14.24
CA ARG A 254 -1.40 8.08 13.91
C ARG A 254 -2.27 8.65 15.03
N LEU A 255 -3.12 7.82 15.64
CA LEU A 255 -3.96 8.23 16.77
C LEU A 255 -3.11 8.63 17.97
N LEU A 256 -2.09 7.84 18.30
CA LEU A 256 -1.16 8.14 19.39
C LEU A 256 -0.38 9.44 19.13
N GLU A 257 0.16 9.64 17.94
CA GLU A 257 0.83 10.89 17.54
C GLU A 257 -0.08 12.10 17.74
N GLN A 258 -1.33 12.00 17.31
CA GLN A 258 -2.32 13.08 17.49
C GLN A 258 -2.61 13.36 18.97
N ARG A 259 -2.78 12.33 19.77
CA ARG A 259 -3.03 12.46 21.23
C ARG A 259 -1.84 13.08 21.94
N LEU A 260 -0.62 12.60 21.67
CA LEU A 260 0.61 13.14 22.24
C LEU A 260 0.82 14.61 21.83
N GLY A 261 0.63 14.94 20.56
CA GLY A 261 0.74 16.33 20.08
C GLY A 261 -0.28 17.28 20.72
N GLN A 262 -1.50 16.81 21.01
CA GLN A 262 -2.50 17.61 21.76
C GLN A 262 -2.09 17.80 23.22
N ARG A 263 -1.63 16.75 23.88
CA ARG A 263 -1.15 16.81 25.26
C ARG A 263 0.06 17.76 25.40
N GLN A 264 1.00 17.68 24.46
CA GLN A 264 2.16 18.57 24.43
C GLN A 264 1.76 20.05 24.32
N LYS A 265 0.81 20.37 23.40
CA LYS A 265 0.30 21.74 23.27
C LYS A 265 -0.41 22.23 24.54
N ALA A 266 -1.21 21.37 25.17
CA ALA A 266 -1.88 21.67 26.40
C ALA A 266 -0.88 21.91 27.55
N ALA A 267 0.16 21.07 27.65
CA ALA A 267 1.25 21.23 28.63
C ALA A 267 2.01 22.54 28.42
N GLN A 268 2.37 22.89 27.19
CA GLN A 268 2.99 24.17 26.86
C GLN A 268 2.12 25.38 27.27
N GLY A 269 0.80 25.27 27.00
CA GLY A 269 -0.16 26.31 27.44
C GLY A 269 -0.26 26.45 28.96
N LEU A 270 -0.19 25.33 29.70
CA LEU A 270 -0.15 25.35 31.19
C LEU A 270 1.13 26.00 31.69
N ILE A 271 2.29 25.59 31.16
CA ILE A 271 3.60 26.15 31.55
C ILE A 271 3.63 27.66 31.28
N GLY A 272 3.16 28.09 30.10
CA GLY A 272 3.10 29.52 29.76
C GLY A 272 2.23 30.35 30.71
N ARG A 273 1.05 29.81 31.09
CA ARG A 273 0.17 30.47 32.06
C ARG A 273 0.82 30.57 33.45
N CYS A 274 1.44 29.50 33.92
CA CYS A 274 2.13 29.49 35.21
C CYS A 274 3.33 30.46 35.21
N ALA A 275 4.09 30.52 34.12
CA ALA A 275 5.19 31.49 33.97
C ALA A 275 4.69 32.94 34.00
N ALA A 276 3.57 33.23 33.30
CA ALA A 276 2.98 34.57 33.33
C ALA A 276 2.44 34.95 34.71
N LEU A 277 1.83 34.01 35.44
CA LEU A 277 1.38 34.21 36.82
C LEU A 277 2.55 34.51 37.76
N LYS A 278 3.67 33.79 37.64
CA LYS A 278 4.89 34.04 38.41
C LYS A 278 5.48 35.42 38.10
N ALA A 279 5.58 35.76 36.81
CA ALA A 279 6.09 37.07 36.41
C ALA A 279 5.23 38.23 36.95
N ALA A 280 3.89 38.08 36.94
CA ALA A 280 2.97 39.06 37.49
C ALA A 280 3.07 39.16 39.02
N GLY A 281 3.25 38.01 39.73
CA GLY A 281 3.45 37.96 41.18
C GLY A 281 4.72 38.66 41.62
N LEU A 282 5.83 38.41 40.90
CA LEU A 282 7.12 39.08 41.12
C LEU A 282 7.04 40.60 40.92
N ALA A 283 6.31 41.06 39.90
CA ALA A 283 6.13 42.49 39.62
C ALA A 283 5.26 43.22 40.67
N ALA A 284 4.39 42.49 41.36
CA ALA A 284 3.42 43.09 42.32
C ALA A 284 3.88 43.02 43.77
N ASN A 285 4.92 42.27 44.14
CA ASN A 285 5.28 42.01 45.55
C ASN A 285 6.77 42.26 45.85
N PRO A 286 7.11 43.29 46.69
CA PRO A 286 8.50 43.60 47.02
C PRO A 286 9.12 42.72 48.15
N LEU A 287 8.35 41.75 48.69
CA LEU A 287 8.81 40.92 49.84
C LEU A 287 9.23 39.52 49.33
N ALA A 288 10.55 39.27 49.32
CA ALA A 288 11.18 38.04 48.78
C ALA A 288 10.70 36.70 49.40
N LEU A 289 10.28 36.71 50.69
CA LEU A 289 9.79 35.49 51.36
C LEU A 289 8.38 35.08 50.96
N LEU A 290 7.50 36.02 50.67
CA LEU A 290 6.16 35.75 50.15
C LEU A 290 6.21 35.30 48.70
N ASP A 291 7.18 35.76 47.95
CA ASP A 291 7.41 35.36 46.56
C ASP A 291 7.90 33.90 46.44
N LEU A 292 8.76 33.46 47.37
CA LEU A 292 9.25 32.08 47.42
C LEU A 292 8.09 31.09 47.68
N ALA A 293 7.21 31.38 48.64
CA ALA A 293 6.07 30.53 48.98
C ALA A 293 5.02 30.51 47.84
N GLY A 294 4.73 31.66 47.24
CA GLY A 294 3.82 31.78 46.10
C GLY A 294 4.34 31.05 44.90
N SER A 295 5.63 31.16 44.58
CA SER A 295 6.28 30.45 43.48
C SER A 295 6.23 28.94 43.67
N ALA A 296 6.50 28.41 44.87
CA ALA A 296 6.43 26.99 45.17
C ALA A 296 4.99 26.43 45.03
N ALA A 297 3.98 27.19 45.43
CA ALA A 297 2.58 26.79 45.26
C ALA A 297 2.15 26.72 43.81
N VAL A 298 2.59 27.68 42.96
CA VAL A 298 2.34 27.67 41.52
C VAL A 298 3.04 26.49 40.85
N ASP A 299 4.27 26.16 41.24
CA ASP A 299 5.00 24.99 40.71
C ASP A 299 4.33 23.68 41.12
N GLY A 300 3.91 23.55 42.37
CA GLY A 300 3.19 22.36 42.83
C GLY A 300 1.86 22.18 42.09
N ALA A 301 1.11 23.26 41.88
CA ALA A 301 -0.12 23.20 41.07
C ALA A 301 0.15 22.84 39.60
N LEU A 302 1.23 23.37 39.01
CA LEU A 302 1.62 23.01 37.62
C LEU A 302 1.97 21.54 37.51
N VAL A 303 2.78 20.99 38.45
CA VAL A 303 3.14 19.56 38.45
C VAL A 303 1.89 18.69 38.54
N LEU A 304 0.97 19.00 39.47
CA LEU A 304 -0.30 18.25 39.59
C LEU A 304 -1.14 18.30 38.31
N GLN A 305 -1.26 19.47 37.68
CA GLN A 305 -2.00 19.61 36.41
C GLN A 305 -1.32 18.86 35.24
N LEU A 306 0.01 18.88 35.20
CA LEU A 306 0.76 18.11 34.21
C LEU A 306 0.58 16.59 34.41
N CYS A 307 0.61 16.10 35.66
CA CYS A 307 0.34 14.71 35.98
C CYS A 307 -1.09 14.25 35.60
N GLN A 308 -2.07 15.16 35.65
CA GLN A 308 -3.43 14.85 35.18
C GLN A 308 -3.57 14.84 33.66
N LEU A 309 -2.66 15.50 32.97
CA LEU A 309 -2.68 15.57 31.49
C LEU A 309 -2.06 14.33 30.84
N TYR A 310 -1.10 13.67 31.46
CA TYR A 310 -0.38 12.49 30.97
C TYR A 310 -0.81 11.21 31.69
#